data_6fbe64fae2f151f75cd696dd93008193
#
_entry.id   6fbe64fae2f151f75cd696dd93008193
#
_cell.length_a   1.000
_cell.length_b   1.000
_cell.length_c   1.000
_cell.angle_alpha   90.00
_cell.angle_beta   90.00
_cell.angle_gamma   90.00
#
_symmetry.space_group_name_H-M   'P 1'
#
loop_
_entity.id
_entity.type
_entity.pdbx_description
1 polymer ?
#
loop_
_entity_poly.entity_id
_entity_poly.type
_entity_poly.pdbx_seq_one_letter_code
_entity_poly.pdbx_strand_id
1 'polypeptide(L)'
;QAYAIRAGSVFIFENSPGVRDQLEEWQEIGLGERLSEGFGRVIVDWNSEESITRDFASYQGRPMDSRVQFPLAGSSEAGKVAERMLQNIITERIQTKLTQAVNNTNIGGSISNAQLNRLISELQKALDDYDASRNLASAKNLITSYFNNLKKPAQKQYAESKIDGQNLKDWLLHKLNNPGDIWQNPLHVDPDSWPKFGDRGVDKTALEFSSTIRYIILALRREIKSRKGRKS
;
A
#
# COMPACT_ATOMS: atom_id res chain seq x y z
N GLN A 1 6.81 30.16 1.24
CA GLN A 1 6.73 29.07 2.24
C GLN A 1 5.60 29.45 3.20
N ALA A 2 4.61 28.59 3.36
CA ALA A 2 3.56 28.75 4.35
C ALA A 2 3.88 27.86 5.56
N TYR A 3 3.72 28.39 6.76
CA TYR A 3 3.79 27.60 7.99
C TYR A 3 2.39 27.09 8.32
N ALA A 4 2.30 25.82 8.69
CA ALA A 4 1.03 25.21 9.09
C ALA A 4 1.17 24.49 10.43
N ILE A 5 0.13 24.58 11.24
CA ILE A 5 0.02 23.78 12.48
C ILE A 5 -0.39 22.37 12.06
N ARG A 6 0.33 21.38 12.59
CA ARG A 6 0.07 19.98 12.28
C ARG A 6 -1.23 19.53 12.96
N ALA A 7 -2.01 18.70 12.29
CA ALA A 7 -3.19 18.07 12.88
C ALA A 7 -2.81 17.28 14.14
N GLY A 8 -3.60 17.43 15.20
CA GLY A 8 -3.33 16.84 16.52
C GLY A 8 -2.38 17.65 17.42
N SER A 9 -1.99 18.87 17.01
CA SER A 9 -1.27 19.77 17.92
C SER A 9 -2.20 20.22 19.06
N VAL A 10 -1.68 20.20 20.28
CA VAL A 10 -2.38 20.65 21.49
C VAL A 10 -1.68 21.88 22.04
N PHE A 11 -2.44 22.90 22.36
CA PHE A 11 -1.96 24.14 22.96
C PHE A 11 -2.62 24.31 24.32
N ILE A 12 -1.85 24.69 25.31
CA ILE A 12 -2.34 24.96 26.67
C ILE A 12 -2.17 26.45 26.91
N PHE A 13 -3.25 27.09 27.30
CA PHE A 13 -3.26 28.52 27.62
C PHE A 13 -3.61 28.71 29.09
N GLU A 14 -2.97 29.68 29.74
CA GLU A 14 -3.38 30.12 31.07
C GLU A 14 -4.76 30.78 30.99
N ASN A 15 -5.60 30.50 32.01
CA ASN A 15 -6.95 31.04 32.06
C ASN A 15 -6.92 32.55 32.32
N SER A 16 -6.92 33.34 31.26
CA SER A 16 -6.93 34.80 31.32
C SER A 16 -8.28 35.36 30.83
N PRO A 17 -8.81 36.43 31.45
CA PRO A 17 -10.03 37.08 30.98
C PRO A 17 -9.93 37.48 29.52
N GLY A 18 -10.92 37.13 28.71
CA GLY A 18 -10.96 37.41 27.25
C GLY A 18 -10.33 36.35 26.35
N VAL A 19 -9.50 35.46 26.86
CA VAL A 19 -8.93 34.36 26.04
C VAL A 19 -10.00 33.32 25.74
N ARG A 20 -10.91 33.08 26.66
CA ARG A 20 -11.99 32.10 26.49
C ARG A 20 -12.94 32.44 25.36
N ASP A 21 -13.36 33.71 25.28
CA ASP A 21 -14.26 34.17 24.23
C ASP A 21 -13.61 34.02 22.85
N GLN A 22 -12.29 34.30 22.74
CA GLN A 22 -11.52 34.12 21.51
C GLN A 22 -11.37 32.63 21.14
N LEU A 23 -11.19 31.75 22.10
CA LEU A 23 -11.08 30.32 21.86
C LEU A 23 -12.41 29.73 21.40
N GLU A 24 -13.53 30.17 21.99
CA GLU A 24 -14.88 29.78 21.59
C GLU A 24 -15.19 30.25 20.15
N GLU A 25 -14.80 31.48 19.80
CA GLU A 25 -14.89 31.96 18.43
C GLU A 25 -14.08 31.12 17.45
N TRP A 26 -12.85 30.70 17.82
CA TRP A 26 -12.04 29.81 16.98
C TRP A 26 -12.61 28.41 16.84
N GLN A 27 -13.35 27.94 17.83
CA GLN A 27 -14.03 26.64 17.74
C GLN A 27 -15.19 26.70 16.73
N GLU A 28 -15.90 27.84 16.63
CA GLU A 28 -17.00 28.01 15.68
C GLU A 28 -16.50 28.30 14.26
N ILE A 29 -15.58 29.23 14.12
CA ILE A 29 -15.11 29.72 12.83
C ILE A 29 -13.95 28.86 12.30
N GLY A 30 -13.05 28.40 13.18
CA GLY A 30 -11.79 27.73 12.83
C GLY A 30 -10.61 28.70 12.75
N LEU A 31 -9.41 28.18 12.54
CA LEU A 31 -8.16 28.93 12.43
C LEU A 31 -7.55 28.81 11.04
N GLY A 32 -7.15 29.93 10.43
CA GLY A 32 -6.36 29.99 9.20
C GLY A 32 -7.14 30.29 7.94
N GLU A 33 -6.48 30.17 6.80
CA GLU A 33 -6.98 30.64 5.51
C GLU A 33 -7.83 29.61 4.73
N ARG A 34 -7.68 28.33 5.03
CA ARG A 34 -8.28 27.22 4.25
C ARG A 34 -9.47 26.56 4.95
N LEU A 35 -10.32 27.38 5.58
CA LEU A 35 -11.47 26.90 6.38
C LEU A 35 -12.53 26.22 5.52
N SER A 36 -12.76 26.71 4.29
CA SER A 36 -13.70 26.11 3.35
C SER A 36 -13.33 24.68 2.90
N GLU A 37 -12.06 24.31 3.07
CA GLU A 37 -11.55 22.96 2.76
C GLU A 37 -11.60 22.03 3.98
N GLY A 38 -12.12 22.48 5.12
CA GLY A 38 -12.22 21.72 6.36
C GLY A 38 -10.97 21.73 7.24
N PHE A 39 -9.96 22.52 6.87
CA PHE A 39 -8.77 22.73 7.71
C PHE A 39 -9.05 23.73 8.85
N GLY A 40 -8.17 23.76 9.86
CA GLY A 40 -8.20 24.72 10.94
C GLY A 40 -9.29 24.50 11.99
N ARG A 41 -9.96 23.37 12.02
CA ARG A 41 -10.91 23.04 13.09
C ARG A 41 -10.18 22.84 14.40
N VAL A 42 -10.67 23.49 15.44
CA VAL A 42 -10.16 23.40 16.82
C VAL A 42 -11.27 22.94 17.75
N ILE A 43 -10.88 22.32 18.84
CA ILE A 43 -11.77 21.94 19.95
C ILE A 43 -11.18 22.57 21.20
N VAL A 44 -12.01 23.31 21.91
CA VAL A 44 -11.63 23.97 23.16
C VAL A 44 -12.08 23.08 24.32
N ASP A 45 -11.34 23.13 25.42
CA ASP A 45 -11.60 22.32 26.64
C ASP A 45 -11.80 20.81 26.33
N TRP A 46 -11.08 20.32 25.35
CA TRP A 46 -11.10 18.92 24.95
C TRP A 46 -10.82 17.95 26.11
N ASN A 47 -10.01 18.40 27.06
CA ASN A 47 -9.69 17.65 28.27
C ASN A 47 -9.76 18.58 29.46
N SER A 48 -10.73 18.37 30.32
CA SER A 48 -10.92 19.16 31.55
C SER A 48 -10.05 18.71 32.73
N GLU A 49 -9.23 17.65 32.56
CA GLU A 49 -8.34 17.17 33.59
C GLU A 49 -6.99 17.86 33.52
N GLU A 50 -6.47 18.36 34.68
CA GLU A 50 -5.18 19.01 34.77
C GLU A 50 -4.00 18.10 34.44
N SER A 51 -4.18 16.79 34.50
CA SER A 51 -3.15 15.82 34.17
C SER A 51 -3.71 14.72 33.26
N ILE A 52 -3.05 14.51 32.11
CA ILE A 52 -3.30 13.33 31.28
C ILE A 52 -2.54 12.16 31.88
N THR A 53 -3.20 11.41 32.76
CA THR A 53 -2.64 10.13 33.21
C THR A 53 -2.80 9.11 32.09
N ARG A 54 -1.66 8.72 31.51
CA ARG A 54 -1.63 7.67 30.49
C ARG A 54 -1.72 6.31 31.18
N ASP A 55 -2.91 5.91 31.53
CA ASP A 55 -3.15 4.56 32.06
C ASP A 55 -3.22 3.56 30.90
N PHE A 56 -2.03 3.04 30.53
CA PHE A 56 -1.94 1.99 29.51
C PHE A 56 -2.60 0.68 29.93
N ALA A 57 -2.84 0.47 31.23
CA ALA A 57 -3.43 -0.74 31.76
C ALA A 57 -4.95 -0.76 31.59
N SER A 58 -5.61 0.41 31.52
CA SER A 58 -7.06 0.51 31.40
C SER A 58 -7.55 0.54 29.95
N TYR A 59 -6.65 0.71 28.97
CA TYR A 59 -7.00 0.51 27.57
C TYR A 59 -7.04 -0.98 27.22
N GLN A 60 -7.66 -1.77 28.04
CA GLN A 60 -8.44 -2.90 27.53
C GLN A 60 -9.51 -2.22 26.67
N GLY A 61 -9.22 -2.14 25.36
CA GLY A 61 -10.16 -1.57 24.41
C GLY A 61 -11.54 -2.04 24.82
N ARG A 62 -12.49 -1.13 25.05
CA ARG A 62 -13.87 -1.55 25.30
C ARG A 62 -14.09 -2.70 24.37
N PRO A 63 -14.40 -3.93 24.85
CA PRO A 63 -14.73 -4.99 23.95
C PRO A 63 -15.77 -4.36 23.02
N MET A 64 -15.37 -4.14 21.77
CA MET A 64 -16.25 -3.58 20.76
C MET A 64 -17.42 -4.50 20.84
N ASP A 65 -18.54 -3.97 21.41
CA ASP A 65 -19.71 -4.81 21.66
C ASP A 65 -20.01 -5.44 20.30
N SER A 66 -19.69 -6.71 20.19
CA SER A 66 -19.89 -7.49 18.99
C SER A 66 -21.37 -7.54 18.57
N ARG A 67 -22.22 -6.88 19.37
CA ARG A 67 -23.65 -6.75 19.17
C ARG A 67 -24.08 -5.47 18.49
N VAL A 68 -23.21 -4.49 18.27
CA VAL A 68 -23.51 -3.43 17.32
C VAL A 68 -23.34 -4.00 15.91
N GLN A 69 -24.20 -4.93 15.57
CA GLN A 69 -24.47 -5.27 14.19
C GLN A 69 -25.17 -4.05 13.58
N PHE A 70 -24.40 -3.17 12.98
CA PHE A 70 -24.98 -2.27 11.99
C PHE A 70 -25.44 -3.16 10.83
N PRO A 71 -26.74 -3.36 10.61
CA PRO A 71 -27.19 -4.06 9.42
C PRO A 71 -27.00 -3.12 8.23
N LEU A 72 -25.75 -2.94 7.83
CA LEU A 72 -25.46 -2.27 6.57
C LEU A 72 -25.87 -3.26 5.48
N ALA A 73 -27.09 -3.09 4.99
CA ALA A 73 -27.51 -3.77 3.77
C ALA A 73 -26.42 -3.57 2.72
N GLY A 74 -25.97 -4.65 2.11
CA GLY A 74 -24.80 -4.59 1.21
C GLY A 74 -24.98 -3.70 -0.02
N SER A 75 -26.20 -3.21 -0.27
CA SER A 75 -26.55 -2.23 -1.30
C SER A 75 -26.55 -0.79 -0.79
N SER A 76 -26.34 -0.54 0.53
CA SER A 76 -26.32 0.81 1.07
C SER A 76 -25.06 1.55 0.66
N GLU A 77 -25.12 2.88 0.51
CA GLU A 77 -23.93 3.70 0.24
C GLU A 77 -22.86 3.53 1.34
N ALA A 78 -23.30 3.37 2.59
CA ALA A 78 -22.40 3.09 3.70
C ALA A 78 -21.67 1.73 3.54
N GLY A 79 -22.35 0.70 3.02
CA GLY A 79 -21.71 -0.59 2.70
C GLY A 79 -20.62 -0.46 1.62
N LYS A 80 -20.87 0.33 0.58
CA LYS A 80 -19.87 0.61 -0.47
C LYS A 80 -18.67 1.38 0.08
N VAL A 81 -18.89 2.33 0.99
CA VAL A 81 -17.80 3.06 1.65
C VAL A 81 -16.98 2.12 2.52
N ALA A 82 -17.61 1.28 3.33
CA ALA A 82 -16.91 0.31 4.17
C ALA A 82 -16.07 -0.67 3.33
N GLU A 83 -16.59 -1.15 2.20
CA GLU A 83 -15.86 -2.02 1.28
C GLU A 83 -14.63 -1.33 0.68
N ARG A 84 -14.75 -0.06 0.26
CA ARG A 84 -13.61 0.74 -0.22
C ARG A 84 -12.57 0.96 0.87
N MET A 85 -13.00 1.25 2.10
CA MET A 85 -12.08 1.39 3.23
C MET A 85 -11.32 0.09 3.51
N LEU A 86 -12.01 -1.05 3.47
CA LEU A 86 -11.40 -2.36 3.64
C LEU A 86 -10.36 -2.64 2.54
N GLN A 87 -10.71 -2.38 1.28
CA GLN A 87 -9.79 -2.52 0.15
C GLN A 87 -8.55 -1.64 0.31
N ASN A 88 -8.72 -0.40 0.75
CA ASN A 88 -7.59 0.51 0.98
C ASN A 88 -6.67 0.01 2.08
N ILE A 89 -7.21 -0.42 3.22
CA ILE A 89 -6.43 -0.95 4.35
C ILE A 89 -5.62 -2.19 3.92
N ILE A 90 -6.23 -3.12 3.20
CA ILE A 90 -5.55 -4.32 2.73
C ILE A 90 -4.48 -3.96 1.70
N THR A 91 -4.79 -3.07 0.75
CA THR A 91 -3.84 -2.62 -0.26
C THR A 91 -2.61 -1.95 0.38
N GLU A 92 -2.80 -1.11 1.38
CA GLU A 92 -1.70 -0.46 2.11
C GLU A 92 -0.84 -1.48 2.87
N ARG A 93 -1.46 -2.45 3.52
CA ARG A 93 -0.73 -3.55 4.19
C ARG A 93 0.09 -4.38 3.20
N ILE A 94 -0.49 -4.73 2.05
CA ILE A 94 0.22 -5.43 0.98
C ILE A 94 1.40 -4.59 0.49
N GLN A 95 1.20 -3.30 0.24
CA GLN A 95 2.26 -2.39 -0.24
C GLN A 95 3.44 -2.32 0.76
N THR A 96 3.14 -2.25 2.04
CA THR A 96 4.17 -2.27 3.10
C THR A 96 4.95 -3.59 3.08
N LYS A 97 4.26 -4.71 3.00
CA LYS A 97 4.89 -6.04 2.91
C LYS A 97 5.70 -6.23 1.64
N LEU A 98 5.22 -5.76 0.49
CA LEU A 98 5.96 -5.77 -0.77
C LEU A 98 7.28 -5.01 -0.65
N THR A 99 7.27 -3.83 -0.03
CA THR A 99 8.47 -3.03 0.18
C THR A 99 9.48 -3.74 1.09
N GLN A 100 9.01 -4.41 2.14
CA GLN A 100 9.86 -5.21 3.03
C GLN A 100 10.46 -6.43 2.30
N ALA A 101 9.63 -7.17 1.58
CA ALA A 101 10.03 -8.38 0.85
C ALA A 101 11.10 -8.11 -0.20
N VAL A 102 10.97 -7.00 -0.93
CA VAL A 102 11.95 -6.59 -1.94
C VAL A 102 13.34 -6.35 -1.35
N ASN A 103 13.44 -5.95 -0.07
CA ASN A 103 14.74 -5.72 0.56
C ASN A 103 15.62 -6.98 0.65
N ASN A 104 15.04 -8.14 0.61
CA ASN A 104 15.75 -9.42 0.66
C ASN A 104 16.04 -10.02 -0.72
N THR A 105 15.55 -9.39 -1.79
CA THR A 105 15.70 -9.89 -3.16
C THR A 105 16.99 -9.36 -3.78
N ASN A 106 17.81 -10.23 -4.37
CA ASN A 106 19.05 -9.85 -5.06
C ASN A 106 19.08 -10.47 -6.45
N ILE A 107 19.33 -9.65 -7.46
CA ILE A 107 19.44 -10.08 -8.86
C ILE A 107 20.92 -10.03 -9.27
N GLY A 108 21.55 -11.20 -9.34
CA GLY A 108 22.91 -11.36 -9.84
C GLY A 108 22.96 -11.51 -11.37
N GLY A 109 24.15 -11.26 -11.95
CA GLY A 109 24.41 -11.54 -13.35
C GLY A 109 24.63 -10.33 -14.25
N SER A 110 24.68 -10.59 -15.56
CA SER A 110 25.15 -9.66 -16.59
C SER A 110 24.04 -8.80 -17.25
N ILE A 111 22.77 -8.94 -16.82
CA ILE A 111 21.67 -8.18 -17.42
C ILE A 111 21.88 -6.67 -17.29
N SER A 112 21.72 -5.95 -18.39
CA SER A 112 21.89 -4.49 -18.40
C SER A 112 20.70 -3.76 -17.79
N ASN A 113 20.93 -2.55 -17.24
CA ASN A 113 19.86 -1.70 -16.73
C ASN A 113 18.84 -1.34 -17.82
N ALA A 114 19.28 -1.24 -19.10
CA ALA A 114 18.38 -1.00 -20.21
C ALA A 114 17.39 -2.16 -20.41
N GLN A 115 17.83 -3.40 -20.29
CA GLN A 115 16.95 -4.57 -20.37
C GLN A 115 16.02 -4.66 -19.17
N LEU A 116 16.50 -4.35 -17.96
CA LEU A 116 15.65 -4.30 -16.77
C LEU A 116 14.55 -3.24 -16.89
N ASN A 117 14.89 -2.03 -17.36
CA ASN A 117 13.89 -0.97 -17.58
C ASN A 117 12.87 -1.36 -18.64
N ARG A 118 13.31 -2.02 -19.72
CA ARG A 118 12.39 -2.52 -20.75
C ARG A 118 11.43 -3.57 -20.20
N LEU A 119 11.95 -4.51 -19.41
CA LEU A 119 11.10 -5.50 -18.72
C LEU A 119 10.09 -4.83 -17.78
N ILE A 120 10.51 -3.83 -17.01
CA ILE A 120 9.60 -3.06 -16.15
C ILE A 120 8.46 -2.43 -16.96
N SER A 121 8.78 -1.86 -18.14
CA SER A 121 7.74 -1.28 -19.01
C SER A 121 6.75 -2.33 -19.51
N GLU A 122 7.20 -3.52 -19.88
CA GLU A 122 6.30 -4.58 -20.33
C GLU A 122 5.46 -5.16 -19.18
N LEU A 123 6.04 -5.27 -17.98
CA LEU A 123 5.30 -5.66 -16.77
C LEU A 123 4.24 -4.60 -16.40
N GLN A 124 4.57 -3.31 -16.56
CA GLN A 124 3.61 -2.25 -16.30
C GLN A 124 2.42 -2.32 -17.27
N LYS A 125 2.68 -2.51 -18.58
CA LYS A 125 1.62 -2.71 -19.58
C LYS A 125 0.73 -3.90 -19.25
N ALA A 126 1.33 -5.02 -18.82
CA ALA A 126 0.58 -6.20 -18.43
C ALA A 126 -0.28 -5.96 -17.17
N LEU A 127 0.21 -5.16 -16.22
CA LEU A 127 -0.54 -4.75 -15.05
C LEU A 127 -1.72 -3.86 -15.42
N ASP A 128 -1.49 -2.86 -16.28
CA ASP A 128 -2.51 -1.93 -16.75
C ASP A 128 -3.60 -2.67 -17.55
N ASP A 129 -3.21 -3.63 -18.42
CA ASP A 129 -4.15 -4.49 -19.14
C ASP A 129 -4.99 -5.36 -18.19
N TYR A 130 -4.35 -5.95 -17.17
CA TYR A 130 -5.07 -6.74 -16.17
C TYR A 130 -6.00 -5.87 -15.32
N ASP A 131 -5.59 -4.69 -14.91
CA ASP A 131 -6.42 -3.79 -14.11
C ASP A 131 -7.65 -3.31 -14.90
N ALA A 132 -7.51 -3.11 -16.21
CA ALA A 132 -8.61 -2.70 -17.08
C ALA A 132 -9.55 -3.85 -17.44
N SER A 133 -9.03 -5.03 -17.78
CA SER A 133 -9.80 -6.14 -18.37
C SER A 133 -10.12 -7.27 -17.39
N ARG A 134 -9.37 -7.36 -16.28
CA ARG A 134 -9.33 -8.52 -15.37
C ARG A 134 -9.02 -9.85 -16.09
N ASN A 135 -8.42 -9.76 -17.27
CA ASN A 135 -8.04 -10.93 -18.07
C ASN A 135 -6.61 -11.35 -17.82
N LEU A 136 -6.45 -12.34 -16.96
CA LEU A 136 -5.13 -12.88 -16.59
C LEU A 136 -4.38 -13.49 -17.79
N ALA A 137 -5.09 -14.14 -18.70
CA ALA A 137 -4.45 -14.76 -19.86
C ALA A 137 -3.88 -13.71 -20.82
N SER A 138 -4.61 -12.62 -21.07
CA SER A 138 -4.13 -11.49 -21.88
C SER A 138 -2.83 -10.91 -21.31
N ALA A 139 -2.85 -10.56 -20.02
CA ALA A 139 -1.70 -9.98 -19.33
C ALA A 139 -0.47 -10.92 -19.35
N LYS A 140 -0.66 -12.22 -19.11
CA LYS A 140 0.43 -13.22 -19.21
C LYS A 140 0.99 -13.33 -20.63
N ASN A 141 0.11 -13.29 -21.63
CA ASN A 141 0.51 -13.38 -23.04
C ASN A 141 1.40 -12.20 -23.45
N LEU A 142 1.14 -10.99 -22.96
CA LEU A 142 2.00 -9.82 -23.22
C LEU A 142 3.45 -10.09 -22.77
N ILE A 143 3.62 -10.60 -21.56
CA ILE A 143 4.94 -10.87 -20.99
C ILE A 143 5.61 -12.06 -21.70
N THR A 144 4.88 -13.12 -22.00
CA THR A 144 5.39 -14.28 -22.73
C THR A 144 5.84 -13.89 -24.14
N SER A 145 5.04 -13.08 -24.84
CA SER A 145 5.36 -12.56 -26.17
C SER A 145 6.62 -11.68 -26.14
N TYR A 146 6.79 -10.87 -25.10
CA TYR A 146 8.01 -10.11 -24.91
C TYR A 146 9.25 -11.01 -24.88
N PHE A 147 9.24 -12.08 -24.08
CA PHE A 147 10.36 -13.01 -23.98
C PHE A 147 10.63 -13.76 -25.28
N ASN A 148 9.58 -14.14 -26.00
CA ASN A 148 9.71 -14.85 -27.28
C ASN A 148 10.31 -13.96 -28.38
N ASN A 149 10.07 -12.65 -28.32
CA ASN A 149 10.54 -11.68 -29.30
C ASN A 149 11.91 -11.06 -28.94
N LEU A 150 12.57 -11.54 -27.89
CA LEU A 150 13.90 -11.05 -27.54
C LEU A 150 14.95 -11.46 -28.56
N LYS A 151 15.87 -10.53 -28.88
CA LYS A 151 17.04 -10.84 -29.67
C LYS A 151 18.02 -11.73 -28.89
N LYS A 152 18.78 -12.57 -29.58
CA LYS A 152 19.77 -13.51 -28.98
C LYS A 152 20.64 -12.91 -27.87
N PRO A 153 21.25 -11.69 -28.02
CA PRO A 153 22.05 -11.11 -26.94
C PRO A 153 21.24 -10.83 -25.64
N ALA A 154 19.99 -10.38 -25.77
CA ALA A 154 19.13 -10.17 -24.63
C ALA A 154 18.71 -11.49 -23.99
N GLN A 155 18.35 -12.50 -24.78
CA GLN A 155 18.03 -13.84 -24.29
C GLN A 155 19.18 -14.40 -23.42
N LYS A 156 20.42 -14.25 -23.87
CA LYS A 156 21.61 -14.66 -23.12
C LYS A 156 21.72 -13.93 -21.78
N GLN A 157 21.51 -12.60 -21.76
CA GLN A 157 21.53 -11.83 -20.51
C GLN A 157 20.50 -12.31 -19.49
N TYR A 158 19.27 -12.64 -19.93
CA TYR A 158 18.24 -13.20 -19.05
C TYR A 158 18.56 -14.60 -18.54
N ALA A 159 19.17 -15.45 -19.36
CA ALA A 159 19.58 -16.79 -18.98
C ALA A 159 20.77 -16.80 -17.99
N GLU A 160 21.70 -15.87 -18.12
CA GLU A 160 22.88 -15.73 -17.25
C GLU A 160 22.57 -15.00 -15.94
N SER A 161 21.46 -14.25 -15.87
CA SER A 161 21.08 -13.53 -14.67
C SER A 161 20.24 -14.41 -13.75
N LYS A 162 20.56 -14.38 -12.47
CA LYS A 162 19.94 -15.26 -11.47
C LYS A 162 19.26 -14.46 -10.37
N ILE A 163 18.18 -15.00 -9.87
CA ILE A 163 17.45 -14.56 -8.68
C ILE A 163 17.04 -15.81 -7.90
N ASP A 164 17.31 -15.85 -6.62
CA ASP A 164 17.03 -17.00 -5.75
C ASP A 164 17.52 -18.36 -6.32
N GLY A 165 18.69 -18.35 -6.97
CA GLY A 165 19.31 -19.54 -7.56
C GLY A 165 18.77 -19.96 -8.94
N GLN A 166 17.67 -19.38 -9.41
CA GLN A 166 17.05 -19.64 -10.70
C GLN A 166 17.44 -18.58 -11.72
N ASN A 167 17.37 -18.87 -13.03
CA ASN A 167 17.53 -17.80 -14.01
C ASN A 167 16.33 -16.83 -13.97
N LEU A 168 16.61 -15.56 -14.27
CA LEU A 168 15.65 -14.49 -14.11
C LEU A 168 14.35 -14.70 -14.92
N LYS A 169 14.47 -15.26 -16.14
CA LYS A 169 13.30 -15.54 -16.99
C LYS A 169 12.42 -16.61 -16.38
N ASP A 170 12.99 -17.74 -15.94
CA ASP A 170 12.23 -18.87 -15.41
C ASP A 170 11.60 -18.51 -14.06
N TRP A 171 12.35 -17.82 -13.20
CA TRP A 171 11.81 -17.30 -11.93
C TRP A 171 10.59 -16.39 -12.16
N LEU A 172 10.69 -15.47 -13.13
CA LEU A 172 9.61 -14.55 -13.45
C LEU A 172 8.39 -15.29 -14.01
N LEU A 173 8.58 -16.20 -14.97
CA LEU A 173 7.48 -16.99 -15.53
C LEU A 173 6.83 -17.90 -14.49
N HIS A 174 7.64 -18.47 -13.57
CA HIS A 174 7.12 -19.25 -12.45
C HIS A 174 6.19 -18.40 -11.56
N LYS A 175 6.64 -17.21 -11.16
CA LYS A 175 5.83 -16.29 -10.34
C LYS A 175 4.54 -15.86 -11.04
N LEU A 176 4.59 -15.61 -12.34
CA LEU A 176 3.40 -15.24 -13.11
C LEU A 176 2.41 -16.41 -13.30
N ASN A 177 2.92 -17.63 -13.39
CA ASN A 177 2.06 -18.81 -13.51
C ASN A 177 1.42 -19.20 -12.18
N ASN A 178 2.08 -18.92 -11.08
CA ASN A 178 1.62 -19.21 -9.71
C ASN A 178 1.50 -17.92 -8.89
N PRO A 179 0.62 -16.97 -9.27
CA PRO A 179 0.55 -15.67 -8.60
C PRO A 179 0.12 -15.77 -7.12
N GLY A 180 -0.61 -16.83 -6.73
CA GLY A 180 -1.02 -17.07 -5.36
C GLY A 180 0.13 -17.37 -4.41
N ASP A 181 1.29 -17.83 -4.92
CA ASP A 181 2.49 -18.05 -4.11
C ASP A 181 3.00 -16.78 -3.43
N ILE A 182 2.61 -15.60 -3.93
CA ILE A 182 3.01 -14.31 -3.38
C ILE A 182 2.68 -14.18 -1.89
N TRP A 183 1.58 -14.77 -1.45
CA TRP A 183 1.12 -14.66 -0.06
C TRP A 183 2.03 -15.43 0.90
N GLN A 184 2.47 -16.62 0.52
CA GLN A 184 3.36 -17.44 1.33
C GLN A 184 4.81 -16.99 1.19
N ASN A 185 5.25 -16.73 -0.03
CA ASN A 185 6.62 -16.31 -0.35
C ASN A 185 6.62 -15.30 -1.51
N PRO A 186 7.02 -14.04 -1.29
CA PRO A 186 7.81 -13.55 -0.14
C PRO A 186 7.05 -12.76 0.92
N LEU A 187 5.72 -12.61 0.85
CA LEU A 187 5.01 -11.68 1.73
C LEU A 187 4.77 -12.24 3.14
N HIS A 188 4.75 -13.55 3.31
CA HIS A 188 4.41 -14.21 4.58
C HIS A 188 3.11 -13.66 5.19
N VAL A 189 2.06 -13.62 4.38
CA VAL A 189 0.73 -13.13 4.74
C VAL A 189 -0.27 -14.24 4.55
N ASP A 190 -1.16 -14.39 5.52
CA ASP A 190 -2.33 -15.26 5.39
C ASP A 190 -3.55 -14.41 4.94
N PRO A 191 -4.00 -14.54 3.68
CA PRO A 191 -5.15 -13.79 3.18
C PRO A 191 -6.46 -14.16 3.88
N ASP A 192 -6.54 -15.35 4.45
CA ASP A 192 -7.75 -15.80 5.13
C ASP A 192 -7.92 -15.13 6.50
N SER A 193 -6.83 -14.56 7.05
CA SER A 193 -6.81 -13.73 8.25
C SER A 193 -7.16 -12.25 8.02
N TRP A 194 -7.43 -11.85 6.78
CA TRP A 194 -7.77 -10.46 6.48
C TRP A 194 -9.09 -10.03 7.12
N PRO A 195 -9.20 -8.77 7.53
CA PRO A 195 -10.44 -8.25 8.08
C PRO A 195 -11.57 -8.37 7.05
N LYS A 196 -12.76 -8.70 7.56
CA LYS A 196 -13.98 -8.81 6.77
C LYS A 196 -15.00 -7.82 7.31
N PHE A 197 -15.88 -7.39 6.44
CA PHE A 197 -17.02 -6.58 6.81
C PHE A 197 -18.30 -7.42 6.67
N GLY A 198 -18.82 -7.95 7.78
CA GLY A 198 -19.82 -9.02 7.73
C GLY A 198 -19.28 -10.24 7.02
N ASP A 199 -20.02 -10.75 6.04
CA ASP A 199 -19.59 -11.89 5.21
C ASP A 199 -18.72 -11.48 4.01
N ARG A 200 -18.45 -10.19 3.85
CA ARG A 200 -17.68 -9.65 2.72
C ARG A 200 -16.22 -9.50 3.06
N GLY A 201 -15.39 -10.09 2.26
CA GLY A 201 -13.94 -9.92 2.26
C GLY A 201 -13.46 -9.32 0.95
N VAL A 202 -12.19 -8.98 0.89
CA VAL A 202 -11.54 -8.62 -0.37
C VAL A 202 -11.21 -9.90 -1.14
N ASP A 203 -11.50 -9.89 -2.44
CA ASP A 203 -11.14 -11.02 -3.31
C ASP A 203 -9.61 -11.13 -3.42
N LYS A 204 -9.07 -12.14 -2.76
CA LYS A 204 -7.63 -12.42 -2.76
C LYS A 204 -7.11 -12.75 -4.15
N THR A 205 -7.91 -13.45 -4.96
CA THR A 205 -7.52 -13.86 -6.32
C THR A 205 -7.32 -12.65 -7.23
N ALA A 206 -8.19 -11.63 -7.09
CA ALA A 206 -8.05 -10.38 -7.84
C ALA A 206 -6.76 -9.62 -7.49
N LEU A 207 -6.22 -9.80 -6.28
CA LEU A 207 -5.01 -9.13 -5.82
C LEU A 207 -3.72 -9.93 -6.09
N GLU A 208 -3.80 -11.23 -6.30
CA GLU A 208 -2.63 -12.11 -6.47
C GLU A 208 -1.74 -11.67 -7.62
N PHE A 209 -2.31 -11.55 -8.80
CA PHE A 209 -1.56 -11.20 -10.00
C PHE A 209 -0.99 -9.78 -9.95
N SER A 210 -1.80 -8.81 -9.55
CA SER A 210 -1.35 -7.42 -9.43
C SER A 210 -0.25 -7.25 -8.37
N SER A 211 -0.36 -7.95 -7.23
CA SER A 211 0.67 -7.94 -6.18
C SER A 211 1.95 -8.60 -6.66
N THR A 212 1.86 -9.72 -7.39
CA THR A 212 3.01 -10.41 -7.96
C THR A 212 3.76 -9.54 -8.97
N ILE A 213 3.07 -8.89 -9.89
CA ILE A 213 3.71 -7.98 -10.85
C ILE A 213 4.35 -6.79 -10.13
N ARG A 214 3.67 -6.18 -9.17
CA ARG A 214 4.21 -5.06 -8.39
C ARG A 214 5.46 -5.46 -7.62
N TYR A 215 5.47 -6.66 -7.02
CA TYR A 215 6.66 -7.21 -6.38
C TYR A 215 7.84 -7.30 -7.35
N ILE A 216 7.63 -7.90 -8.52
CA ILE A 216 8.66 -8.05 -9.53
C ILE A 216 9.19 -6.68 -9.98
N ILE A 217 8.31 -5.73 -10.28
CA ILE A 217 8.69 -4.37 -10.67
C ILE A 217 9.55 -3.69 -9.59
N LEU A 218 9.14 -3.81 -8.32
CA LEU A 218 9.89 -3.23 -7.21
C LEU A 218 11.27 -3.87 -7.05
N ALA A 219 11.37 -5.19 -7.18
CA ALA A 219 12.64 -5.91 -7.14
C ALA A 219 13.61 -5.46 -8.25
N LEU A 220 13.11 -5.33 -9.49
CA LEU A 220 13.89 -4.84 -10.63
C LEU A 220 14.35 -3.39 -10.43
N ARG A 221 13.47 -2.51 -9.96
CA ARG A 221 13.80 -1.10 -9.68
C ARG A 221 14.85 -0.97 -8.58
N ARG A 222 14.73 -1.77 -7.52
CA ARG A 222 15.73 -1.81 -6.45
C ARG A 222 17.11 -2.22 -6.98
N GLU A 223 17.17 -3.25 -7.79
CA GLU A 223 18.42 -3.71 -8.39
C GLU A 223 19.08 -2.62 -9.24
N ILE A 224 18.32 -1.93 -10.09
CA ILE A 224 18.81 -0.81 -10.90
C ILE A 224 19.40 0.29 -10.00
N LYS A 225 18.69 0.62 -8.89
CA LYS A 225 19.14 1.63 -7.92
C LYS A 225 20.43 1.20 -7.22
N SER A 226 20.52 -0.06 -6.77
CA SER A 226 21.70 -0.64 -6.12
C SER A 226 22.94 -0.56 -7.02
N ARG A 227 22.78 -0.86 -8.32
CA ARG A 227 23.89 -0.79 -9.30
C ARG A 227 24.38 0.63 -9.57
N LYS A 228 23.50 1.64 -9.47
CA LYS A 228 23.92 3.05 -9.58
C LYS A 228 24.77 3.47 -8.39
N GLY A 229 24.39 3.07 -7.18
CA GLY A 229 25.16 3.39 -5.97
C GLY A 229 26.52 2.68 -5.85
N ARG A 230 26.74 1.57 -6.58
CA ARG A 230 28.04 0.87 -6.62
C ARG A 230 29.04 1.49 -7.61
N LYS A 231 28.58 2.41 -8.46
CA LYS A 231 29.40 3.07 -9.49
C LYS A 231 29.83 4.49 -9.12
N SER A 232 29.31 5.02 -8.03
CA SER A 232 29.72 6.28 -7.41
C SER A 232 30.64 6.01 -6.22
#